data_686f58b1f2d83e20b012f0ce8b680c0c
#
_entry.id   686f58b1f2d83e20b012f0ce8b680c0c
#
_cell.length_a   1.000
_cell.length_b   1.000
_cell.length_c   1.000
_cell.angle_alpha   90.00
_cell.angle_beta   90.00
_cell.angle_gamma   90.00
#
_symmetry.space_group_name_H-M   'P 1'
#
loop_
_entity.id
_entity.type
_entity.pdbx_description
1 polymer ?
#
loop_
_entity_poly.entity_id
_entity_poly.type
_entity_poly.pdbx_seq_one_letter_code
_entity_poly.pdbx_strand_id
1 'polypeptide(L)'
;SFKNIKELIKYVFIVCSIFLFMLPWTSSDIFYYMGVGELDSQYGQNPYYITIEQYYSENSNKINDEIMEQAKDNFWANTTVVYGPISQIIFKLCTKISNKNINICIITFKFINILIHLLNCYLIYKISNKKIFSVIYGLNPSILLEFIGNMHNDTILVAFILLAIYFIYKKNNLKISILFLALSTGMKYFSILLLPFFIIYYYRDNKKITYRFIKCIQYGIIFLGLILLEYLFYFQDYTVLIGIITQTSKYSKSIYSAILLKNKEIVVELRYIVLYVFYLYYIKVFTEIIFEKNIKWRNVIKKCNNILVFSMLLLTTFQQWYLIWLFTIIMWQNNKKINRLLSITIITELANAIYMYKSEWYIYDGIFVMTIICLFILNIFTQKILQNFRKEQKDEKKQKV
;
A
#
# COMPACT_ATOMS: atom_id res chain seq x y z
N SER A 1 12.07 -27.16 -3.57
CA SER A 1 12.26 -26.07 -4.56
C SER A 1 11.28 -26.24 -5.70
N PHE A 2 10.60 -25.18 -6.11
CA PHE A 2 9.65 -25.21 -7.23
C PHE A 2 10.40 -25.40 -8.56
N LYS A 3 9.94 -26.34 -9.41
CA LYS A 3 10.55 -26.61 -10.72
C LYS A 3 10.44 -25.40 -11.66
N ASN A 4 9.27 -24.78 -11.73
CA ASN A 4 8.99 -23.62 -12.57
C ASN A 4 8.00 -22.65 -11.91
N ILE A 5 7.74 -21.51 -12.57
CA ILE A 5 6.82 -20.48 -12.05
C ILE A 5 5.35 -20.96 -12.01
N LYS A 6 4.94 -21.83 -12.93
CA LYS A 6 3.56 -22.35 -12.95
C LYS A 6 3.28 -23.21 -11.72
N GLU A 7 4.24 -24.05 -11.33
CA GLU A 7 4.16 -24.84 -10.10
C GLU A 7 4.05 -23.93 -8.86
N LEU A 8 4.89 -22.89 -8.77
CA LEU A 8 4.81 -21.92 -7.68
C LEU A 8 3.42 -21.25 -7.62
N ILE A 9 2.90 -20.75 -8.74
CA ILE A 9 1.59 -20.12 -8.81
C ILE A 9 0.49 -21.08 -8.37
N LYS A 10 0.56 -22.36 -8.77
CA LYS A 10 -0.39 -23.40 -8.33
C LYS A 10 -0.36 -23.56 -6.81
N TYR A 11 0.81 -23.61 -6.18
CA TYR A 11 0.93 -23.72 -4.73
C TYR A 11 0.41 -22.47 -4.01
N VAL A 12 0.75 -21.28 -4.51
CA VAL A 12 0.22 -20.03 -3.95
C VAL A 12 -1.32 -20.00 -4.06
N PHE A 13 -1.88 -20.43 -5.20
CA PHE A 13 -3.32 -20.56 -5.38
C PHE A 13 -3.96 -21.50 -4.35
N ILE A 14 -3.39 -22.69 -4.14
CA ILE A 14 -3.89 -23.66 -3.14
C ILE A 14 -3.87 -23.03 -1.74
N VAL A 15 -2.79 -22.35 -1.36
CA VAL A 15 -2.71 -21.67 -0.05
C VAL A 15 -3.75 -20.56 0.05
N CYS A 16 -3.90 -19.72 -0.97
CA CYS A 16 -4.92 -18.66 -1.01
C CYS A 16 -6.36 -19.23 -0.92
N SER A 17 -6.61 -20.40 -1.52
CA SER A 17 -7.93 -21.02 -1.50
C SER A 17 -8.40 -21.42 -0.09
N ILE A 18 -7.47 -21.68 0.84
CA ILE A 18 -7.81 -21.91 2.26
C ILE A 18 -8.49 -20.69 2.86
N PHE A 19 -8.04 -19.49 2.50
CA PHE A 19 -8.56 -18.23 3.00
C PHE A 19 -9.96 -17.86 2.43
N LEU A 20 -10.43 -18.53 1.37
CA LEU A 20 -11.79 -18.29 0.84
C LEU A 20 -12.88 -18.54 1.89
N PHE A 21 -12.65 -19.52 2.76
CA PHE A 21 -13.62 -19.95 3.78
C PHE A 21 -13.44 -19.23 5.13
N MET A 22 -12.40 -18.37 5.24
CA MET A 22 -12.20 -17.57 6.46
C MET A 22 -12.97 -16.25 6.35
N LEU A 23 -13.66 -15.86 7.42
CA LEU A 23 -14.20 -14.52 7.53
C LEU A 23 -13.06 -13.51 7.81
N PRO A 24 -13.21 -12.23 7.44
CA PRO A 24 -12.29 -11.18 7.87
C PRO A 24 -12.32 -11.05 9.38
N TRP A 25 -11.18 -11.08 10.07
CA TRP A 25 -11.15 -11.11 11.53
C TRP A 25 -10.26 -10.07 12.18
N THR A 26 -9.19 -9.64 11.51
CA THR A 26 -8.25 -8.64 12.06
C THR A 26 -8.48 -7.23 11.53
N SER A 27 -9.42 -7.05 10.60
CA SER A 27 -9.83 -5.76 10.07
C SER A 27 -11.29 -5.77 9.63
N SER A 28 -11.99 -4.67 9.90
CA SER A 28 -13.38 -4.44 9.47
C SER A 28 -13.46 -3.57 8.20
N ASP A 29 -12.34 -3.19 7.60
CA ASP A 29 -12.29 -2.26 6.45
C ASP A 29 -13.09 -2.77 5.25
N ILE A 30 -13.18 -4.09 5.07
CA ILE A 30 -13.98 -4.69 3.98
C ILE A 30 -15.46 -4.28 4.06
N PHE A 31 -16.03 -4.18 5.24
CA PHE A 31 -17.43 -3.79 5.40
C PHE A 31 -17.65 -2.33 5.01
N TYR A 32 -16.64 -1.47 5.24
CA TYR A 32 -16.65 -0.12 4.69
C TYR A 32 -16.57 -0.11 3.16
N TYR A 33 -15.67 -0.91 2.55
CA TYR A 33 -15.57 -1.00 1.08
C TYR A 33 -16.89 -1.48 0.45
N MET A 34 -17.52 -2.48 1.09
CA MET A 34 -18.83 -2.97 0.67
C MET A 34 -19.91 -1.89 0.81
N GLY A 35 -19.97 -1.19 1.95
CA GLY A 35 -20.96 -0.12 2.17
C GLY A 35 -20.87 1.03 1.18
N VAL A 36 -19.67 1.56 0.93
CA VAL A 36 -19.50 2.64 -0.08
C VAL A 36 -19.69 2.15 -1.51
N GLY A 37 -19.37 0.87 -1.78
CA GLY A 37 -19.67 0.23 -3.05
C GLY A 37 -21.17 0.07 -3.27
N GLU A 38 -21.92 -0.32 -2.22
CA GLU A 38 -23.37 -0.51 -2.24
C GLU A 38 -24.12 0.81 -2.44
N LEU A 39 -23.69 1.88 -1.74
CA LEU A 39 -24.21 3.25 -1.97
C LEU A 39 -24.18 3.62 -3.44
N ASP A 40 -23.06 3.35 -4.12
CA ASP A 40 -22.86 3.69 -5.53
C ASP A 40 -23.61 2.72 -6.47
N SER A 41 -23.57 1.41 -6.20
CA SER A 41 -24.05 0.38 -7.15
C SER A 41 -25.56 0.15 -7.09
N GLN A 42 -26.15 0.16 -5.89
CA GLN A 42 -27.55 -0.20 -5.67
C GLN A 42 -28.43 1.02 -5.37
N TYR A 43 -27.85 2.04 -4.73
CA TYR A 43 -28.61 3.22 -4.33
C TYR A 43 -28.32 4.45 -5.19
N GLY A 44 -27.38 4.37 -6.14
CA GLY A 44 -27.03 5.46 -7.06
C GLY A 44 -26.51 6.73 -6.38
N GLN A 45 -26.01 6.58 -5.14
CA GLN A 45 -25.46 7.68 -4.35
C GLN A 45 -23.97 7.85 -4.63
N ASN A 46 -23.50 9.09 -4.59
CA ASN A 46 -22.07 9.36 -4.74
C ASN A 46 -21.38 9.33 -3.36
N PRO A 47 -20.58 8.27 -3.04
CA PRO A 47 -20.02 8.08 -1.70
C PRO A 47 -18.89 9.08 -1.36
N TYR A 48 -18.50 9.94 -2.28
CA TYR A 48 -17.61 11.08 -1.98
C TYR A 48 -18.33 12.25 -1.30
N TYR A 49 -19.68 12.27 -1.33
CA TYR A 49 -20.50 13.36 -0.80
C TYR A 49 -21.46 12.94 0.29
N ILE A 50 -21.82 11.64 0.33
CA ILE A 50 -22.71 11.09 1.34
C ILE A 50 -22.01 9.96 2.09
N THR A 51 -22.19 9.90 3.42
CA THR A 51 -21.65 8.81 4.24
C THR A 51 -22.64 7.65 4.33
N ILE A 52 -22.13 6.45 4.71
CA ILE A 52 -22.99 5.28 4.95
C ILE A 52 -23.99 5.59 6.07
N GLU A 53 -23.51 6.16 7.18
CA GLU A 53 -24.33 6.50 8.35
C GLU A 53 -25.43 7.50 8.00
N GLN A 54 -25.10 8.57 7.26
CA GLN A 54 -26.08 9.56 6.84
C GLN A 54 -27.17 8.93 5.97
N TYR A 55 -26.79 8.21 4.92
CA TYR A 55 -27.76 7.59 4.02
C TYR A 55 -28.64 6.58 4.74
N TYR A 56 -28.04 5.75 5.63
CA TYR A 56 -28.76 4.75 6.38
C TYR A 56 -29.77 5.40 7.34
N SER A 57 -29.39 6.43 8.07
CA SER A 57 -30.27 7.14 9.02
C SER A 57 -31.49 7.77 8.34
N GLU A 58 -31.31 8.33 7.14
CA GLU A 58 -32.38 8.96 6.37
C GLU A 58 -33.32 7.96 5.68
N ASN A 59 -32.88 6.72 5.45
CA ASN A 59 -33.59 5.73 4.62
C ASN A 59 -33.80 4.37 5.30
N SER A 60 -33.62 4.26 6.62
CA SER A 60 -33.62 2.98 7.35
C SER A 60 -34.85 2.10 7.05
N ASN A 61 -36.03 2.70 6.91
CA ASN A 61 -37.28 1.97 6.64
C ASN A 61 -37.36 1.42 5.20
N LYS A 62 -36.46 1.81 4.29
CA LYS A 62 -36.44 1.38 2.88
C LYS A 62 -35.27 0.45 2.58
N ILE A 63 -34.33 0.34 3.50
CA ILE A 63 -33.15 -0.49 3.34
C ILE A 63 -33.47 -1.91 3.80
N ASN A 64 -33.47 -2.84 2.84
CA ASN A 64 -33.48 -4.28 3.10
C ASN A 64 -32.25 -4.90 2.43
N ASP A 65 -31.09 -4.78 3.09
CA ASP A 65 -29.79 -5.00 2.50
C ASP A 65 -28.78 -5.41 3.59
N GLU A 66 -28.33 -6.66 3.54
CA GLU A 66 -27.40 -7.24 4.52
C GLU A 66 -26.05 -6.48 4.55
N ILE A 67 -25.62 -5.94 3.39
CA ILE A 67 -24.36 -5.21 3.27
C ILE A 67 -24.46 -3.87 4.01
N MET A 68 -25.55 -3.13 3.78
CA MET A 68 -25.75 -1.84 4.45
C MET A 68 -25.98 -2.02 5.96
N GLU A 69 -26.69 -3.08 6.37
CA GLU A 69 -26.86 -3.43 7.79
C GLU A 69 -25.52 -3.66 8.49
N GLN A 70 -24.60 -4.37 7.86
CA GLN A 70 -23.26 -4.60 8.41
C GLN A 70 -22.37 -3.38 8.34
N ALA A 71 -22.52 -2.55 7.29
CA ALA A 71 -21.65 -1.41 7.05
C ALA A 71 -21.97 -0.20 7.92
N LYS A 72 -23.23 -0.01 8.36
CA LYS A 72 -23.66 1.13 9.19
C LYS A 72 -22.92 1.24 10.52
N ASP A 73 -22.56 0.09 11.10
CA ASP A 73 -21.86 -0.01 12.38
C ASP A 73 -20.34 -0.01 12.24
N ASN A 74 -19.82 0.18 11.01
CA ASN A 74 -18.39 0.26 10.77
C ASN A 74 -17.79 1.55 11.33
N PHE A 75 -16.59 1.46 11.89
CA PHE A 75 -15.86 2.62 12.44
C PHE A 75 -15.74 3.80 11.46
N TRP A 76 -15.73 3.53 10.15
CA TRP A 76 -15.60 4.54 9.10
C TRP A 76 -16.95 4.97 8.48
N ALA A 77 -18.08 4.44 8.96
CA ALA A 77 -19.40 4.69 8.37
C ALA A 77 -19.79 6.17 8.30
N ASN A 78 -19.23 6.99 9.19
CA ASN A 78 -19.45 8.44 9.25
C ASN A 78 -18.45 9.26 8.41
N THR A 79 -17.66 8.60 7.54
CA THR A 79 -16.71 9.29 6.66
C THR A 79 -17.03 9.02 5.21
N THR A 80 -16.91 10.05 4.37
CA THR A 80 -16.95 9.90 2.91
C THR A 80 -15.71 9.17 2.41
N VAL A 81 -15.73 8.71 1.13
CA VAL A 81 -14.64 7.91 0.57
C VAL A 81 -13.30 8.64 0.63
N VAL A 82 -12.31 7.94 1.17
CA VAL A 82 -10.91 8.39 1.32
C VAL A 82 -10.00 7.83 0.21
N TYR A 83 -10.48 6.87 -0.56
CA TYR A 83 -9.76 6.22 -1.65
C TYR A 83 -9.96 6.97 -2.96
N GLY A 84 -9.05 6.77 -3.91
CA GLY A 84 -9.22 7.32 -5.25
C GLY A 84 -10.30 6.58 -6.06
N PRO A 85 -10.71 7.13 -7.21
CA PRO A 85 -11.85 6.66 -8.00
C PRO A 85 -11.71 5.22 -8.49
N ILE A 86 -10.50 4.75 -8.76
CA ILE A 86 -10.26 3.35 -9.20
C ILE A 86 -10.63 2.36 -8.09
N SER A 87 -10.34 2.67 -6.82
CA SER A 87 -10.82 1.84 -5.70
C SER A 87 -12.34 1.80 -5.66
N GLN A 88 -13.00 2.97 -5.79
CA GLN A 88 -14.45 3.07 -5.74
C GLN A 88 -15.13 2.30 -6.87
N ILE A 89 -14.59 2.36 -8.09
CA ILE A 89 -15.08 1.56 -9.22
C ILE A 89 -15.02 0.07 -8.92
N ILE A 90 -13.93 -0.39 -8.29
CA ILE A 90 -13.78 -1.81 -7.90
C ILE A 90 -14.80 -2.19 -6.83
N PHE A 91 -14.98 -1.35 -5.81
CA PHE A 91 -15.97 -1.59 -4.77
C PHE A 91 -17.39 -1.66 -5.35
N LYS A 92 -17.76 -0.70 -6.21
CA LYS A 92 -19.02 -0.69 -6.95
C LYS A 92 -19.24 -1.97 -7.76
N LEU A 93 -18.23 -2.44 -8.50
CA LEU A 93 -18.32 -3.65 -9.29
C LEU A 93 -18.54 -4.90 -8.43
N CYS A 94 -17.82 -5.03 -7.30
CA CYS A 94 -17.98 -6.14 -6.39
C CYS A 94 -19.38 -6.20 -5.79
N THR A 95 -19.88 -5.07 -5.33
CA THR A 95 -21.23 -4.99 -4.72
C THR A 95 -22.34 -5.17 -5.77
N LYS A 96 -22.15 -4.64 -6.98
CA LYS A 96 -23.10 -4.87 -8.09
C LYS A 96 -23.25 -6.35 -8.43
N ILE A 97 -22.15 -7.13 -8.41
CA ILE A 97 -22.17 -8.58 -8.65
C ILE A 97 -22.89 -9.31 -7.52
N SER A 98 -22.72 -8.86 -6.28
CA SER A 98 -23.28 -9.51 -5.09
C SER A 98 -24.79 -9.34 -4.94
N ASN A 99 -25.36 -8.32 -5.56
CA ASN A 99 -26.79 -8.02 -5.50
C ASN A 99 -27.33 -8.07 -4.05
N LYS A 100 -26.75 -7.28 -3.16
CA LYS A 100 -27.08 -7.13 -1.72
C LYS A 100 -26.75 -8.34 -0.82
N ASN A 101 -26.25 -9.44 -1.37
CA ASN A 101 -25.86 -10.60 -0.57
C ASN A 101 -24.43 -10.45 -0.08
N ILE A 102 -24.26 -10.39 1.26
CA ILE A 102 -22.97 -10.15 1.89
C ILE A 102 -21.96 -11.27 1.64
N ASN A 103 -22.40 -12.53 1.62
CA ASN A 103 -21.50 -13.68 1.42
C ASN A 103 -20.95 -13.69 -0.01
N ILE A 104 -21.81 -13.43 -1.00
CA ILE A 104 -21.39 -13.32 -2.40
C ILE A 104 -20.41 -12.14 -2.55
N CYS A 105 -20.66 -11.03 -1.87
CA CYS A 105 -19.78 -9.87 -1.90
C CYS A 105 -18.38 -10.21 -1.34
N ILE A 106 -18.30 -10.83 -0.17
CA ILE A 106 -17.05 -11.30 0.46
C ILE A 106 -16.27 -12.23 -0.49
N ILE A 107 -16.96 -13.22 -1.07
CA ILE A 107 -16.35 -14.18 -2.00
C ILE A 107 -15.82 -13.44 -3.24
N THR A 108 -16.58 -12.49 -3.77
CA THR A 108 -16.17 -11.70 -4.95
C THR A 108 -14.90 -10.89 -4.67
N PHE A 109 -14.84 -10.18 -3.55
CA PHE A 109 -13.63 -9.46 -3.13
C PHE A 109 -12.42 -10.40 -2.95
N LYS A 110 -12.61 -11.54 -2.30
CA LYS A 110 -11.55 -12.54 -2.10
C LYS A 110 -11.05 -13.09 -3.42
N PHE A 111 -11.96 -13.45 -4.31
CA PHE A 111 -11.60 -14.00 -5.61
C PHE A 111 -10.76 -13.01 -6.44
N ILE A 112 -11.17 -11.75 -6.49
CA ILE A 112 -10.41 -10.69 -7.17
C ILE A 112 -9.03 -10.55 -6.53
N ASN A 113 -8.93 -10.47 -5.20
CA ASN A 113 -7.65 -10.36 -4.51
C ASN A 113 -6.73 -11.55 -4.77
N ILE A 114 -7.27 -12.78 -4.82
CA ILE A 114 -6.49 -13.98 -5.16
C ILE A 114 -5.92 -13.88 -6.59
N LEU A 115 -6.76 -13.55 -7.57
CA LEU A 115 -6.31 -13.41 -8.96
C LEU A 115 -5.21 -12.36 -9.10
N ILE A 116 -5.37 -11.22 -8.46
CA ILE A 116 -4.39 -10.14 -8.48
C ILE A 116 -3.12 -10.53 -7.72
N HIS A 117 -3.23 -11.24 -6.60
CA HIS A 117 -2.07 -11.76 -5.86
C HIS A 117 -1.22 -12.71 -6.71
N LEU A 118 -1.86 -13.62 -7.46
CA LEU A 118 -1.19 -14.51 -8.40
C LEU A 118 -0.53 -13.72 -9.55
N LEU A 119 -1.20 -12.70 -10.07
CA LEU A 119 -0.64 -11.78 -11.06
C LEU A 119 0.61 -11.07 -10.51
N ASN A 120 0.57 -10.59 -9.27
CA ASN A 120 1.72 -9.97 -8.61
C ASN A 120 2.91 -10.93 -8.49
N CYS A 121 2.67 -12.18 -8.08
CA CYS A 121 3.70 -13.23 -8.07
C CYS A 121 4.33 -13.43 -9.45
N TYR A 122 3.50 -13.47 -10.49
CA TYR A 122 3.97 -13.64 -11.87
C TYR A 122 4.77 -12.42 -12.35
N LEU A 123 4.30 -11.20 -12.08
CA LEU A 123 4.98 -9.95 -12.44
C LEU A 123 6.34 -9.84 -11.74
N ILE A 124 6.41 -10.14 -10.44
CA ILE A 124 7.67 -10.17 -9.69
C ILE A 124 8.66 -11.14 -10.34
N TYR A 125 8.21 -12.32 -10.74
CA TYR A 125 9.05 -13.26 -11.49
C TYR A 125 9.48 -12.69 -12.84
N LYS A 126 8.56 -12.15 -13.63
CA LYS A 126 8.86 -11.57 -14.96
C LYS A 126 9.85 -10.41 -14.90
N ILE A 127 9.78 -9.61 -13.86
CA ILE A 127 10.68 -8.47 -13.66
C ILE A 127 12.06 -8.95 -13.19
N SER A 128 12.12 -9.87 -12.22
CA SER A 128 13.35 -10.30 -11.55
C SER A 128 14.08 -11.46 -12.23
N ASN A 129 13.36 -12.29 -13.01
CA ASN A 129 13.76 -13.62 -13.50
C ASN A 129 14.14 -14.61 -12.37
N LYS A 130 13.70 -14.36 -11.12
CA LYS A 130 14.04 -15.18 -9.95
C LYS A 130 12.78 -15.58 -9.19
N LYS A 131 12.50 -16.89 -9.09
CA LYS A 131 11.34 -17.44 -8.37
C LYS A 131 11.32 -17.07 -6.89
N ILE A 132 12.50 -16.91 -6.26
CA ILE A 132 12.60 -16.64 -4.82
C ILE A 132 11.85 -15.37 -4.40
N PHE A 133 11.85 -14.32 -5.20
CA PHE A 133 11.12 -13.09 -4.86
C PHE A 133 9.60 -13.28 -4.93
N SER A 134 9.13 -14.12 -5.87
CA SER A 134 7.72 -14.50 -5.93
C SER A 134 7.30 -15.41 -4.76
N VAL A 135 8.20 -16.25 -4.26
CA VAL A 135 7.98 -17.04 -3.03
C VAL A 135 7.87 -16.11 -1.82
N ILE A 136 8.82 -15.16 -1.69
CA ILE A 136 8.86 -14.21 -0.58
C ILE A 136 7.60 -13.34 -0.54
N TYR A 137 7.05 -12.95 -1.69
CA TYR A 137 5.80 -12.22 -1.77
C TYR A 137 4.58 -13.14 -1.59
N GLY A 138 4.50 -14.19 -2.40
CA GLY A 138 3.31 -15.02 -2.56
C GLY A 138 2.95 -15.89 -1.35
N LEU A 139 3.95 -16.26 -0.55
CA LEU A 139 3.79 -17.10 0.65
C LEU A 139 4.11 -16.32 1.95
N ASN A 140 4.14 -14.99 1.90
CA ASN A 140 4.32 -14.17 3.10
C ASN A 140 3.05 -14.24 3.96
N PRO A 141 3.13 -14.68 5.23
CA PRO A 141 1.95 -14.82 6.09
C PRO A 141 1.17 -13.52 6.27
N SER A 142 1.85 -12.39 6.47
CA SER A 142 1.18 -11.09 6.63
C SER A 142 0.46 -10.67 5.35
N ILE A 143 1.05 -10.91 4.18
CA ILE A 143 0.41 -10.63 2.90
C ILE A 143 -0.83 -11.51 2.70
N LEU A 144 -0.74 -12.81 3.03
CA LEU A 144 -1.88 -13.72 2.92
C LEU A 144 -3.00 -13.33 3.88
N LEU A 145 -2.67 -13.01 5.13
CA LEU A 145 -3.64 -12.59 6.13
C LEU A 145 -4.36 -11.30 5.72
N GLU A 146 -3.59 -10.25 5.43
CA GLU A 146 -4.15 -8.92 5.21
C GLU A 146 -4.85 -8.76 3.85
N PHE A 147 -4.37 -9.43 2.82
CA PHE A 147 -4.90 -9.22 1.47
C PHE A 147 -5.82 -10.32 0.97
N ILE A 148 -5.64 -11.55 1.43
CA ILE A 148 -6.54 -12.64 1.06
C ILE A 148 -7.55 -12.88 2.20
N GLY A 149 -7.10 -12.85 3.45
CA GLY A 149 -7.96 -12.98 4.63
C GLY A 149 -8.88 -11.78 4.82
N ASN A 150 -8.31 -10.60 4.99
CA ASN A 150 -9.01 -9.33 5.28
C ASN A 150 -9.39 -8.50 4.04
N MET A 151 -8.95 -8.91 2.84
CA MET A 151 -9.34 -8.31 1.54
C MET A 151 -8.96 -6.83 1.35
N HIS A 152 -7.85 -6.37 1.96
CA HIS A 152 -7.37 -5.01 1.71
C HIS A 152 -7.07 -4.79 0.23
N ASN A 153 -7.42 -3.62 -0.29
CA ASN A 153 -7.34 -3.27 -1.70
C ASN A 153 -5.92 -2.96 -2.21
N ASP A 154 -4.91 -2.91 -1.33
CA ASP A 154 -3.52 -2.60 -1.69
C ASP A 154 -2.87 -3.65 -2.61
N THR A 155 -3.40 -4.87 -2.68
CA THR A 155 -2.96 -5.90 -3.64
C THR A 155 -3.08 -5.41 -5.08
N ILE A 156 -4.19 -4.73 -5.40
CA ILE A 156 -4.49 -4.20 -6.73
C ILE A 156 -3.57 -3.01 -7.03
N LEU A 157 -3.38 -2.14 -6.05
CA LEU A 157 -2.43 -1.02 -6.14
C LEU A 157 -1.01 -1.53 -6.44
N VAL A 158 -0.55 -2.58 -5.76
CA VAL A 158 0.75 -3.24 -6.00
C VAL A 158 0.83 -3.79 -7.43
N ALA A 159 -0.26 -4.38 -7.96
CA ALA A 159 -0.30 -4.85 -9.34
C ALA A 159 -0.03 -3.71 -10.33
N PHE A 160 -0.68 -2.58 -10.14
CA PHE A 160 -0.47 -1.41 -11.01
C PHE A 160 0.96 -0.86 -10.91
N ILE A 161 1.55 -0.78 -9.71
CA ILE A 161 2.96 -0.38 -9.57
C ILE A 161 3.89 -1.38 -10.25
N LEU A 162 3.67 -2.68 -10.09
CA LEU A 162 4.47 -3.73 -10.74
C LEU A 162 4.34 -3.68 -12.27
N LEU A 163 3.14 -3.42 -12.80
CA LEU A 163 2.92 -3.19 -14.23
C LEU A 163 3.65 -1.94 -14.71
N ALA A 164 3.56 -0.83 -13.98
CA ALA A 164 4.32 0.38 -14.29
C ALA A 164 5.83 0.11 -14.35
N ILE A 165 6.37 -0.61 -13.36
CA ILE A 165 7.77 -1.04 -13.33
C ILE A 165 8.10 -1.97 -14.49
N TYR A 166 7.24 -2.93 -14.79
CA TYR A 166 7.46 -3.86 -15.91
C TYR A 166 7.55 -3.12 -17.24
N PHE A 167 6.64 -2.17 -17.49
CA PHE A 167 6.64 -1.44 -18.75
C PHE A 167 7.82 -0.46 -18.86
N ILE A 168 8.20 0.23 -17.79
CA ILE A 168 9.35 1.14 -17.86
C ILE A 168 10.68 0.39 -17.92
N TYR A 169 10.85 -0.65 -17.10
CA TYR A 169 12.14 -1.33 -16.93
C TYR A 169 12.40 -2.41 -17.98
N LYS A 170 11.37 -3.26 -18.30
CA LYS A 170 11.51 -4.38 -19.24
C LYS A 170 11.11 -4.03 -20.66
N LYS A 171 10.12 -3.17 -20.84
CA LYS A 171 9.56 -2.81 -22.15
C LYS A 171 10.02 -1.46 -22.66
N ASN A 172 10.70 -0.66 -21.84
CA ASN A 172 11.10 0.71 -22.14
C ASN A 172 9.96 1.56 -22.71
N ASN A 173 8.75 1.40 -22.14
CA ASN A 173 7.53 2.09 -22.56
C ASN A 173 7.02 3.01 -21.45
N LEU A 174 7.35 4.30 -21.56
CA LEU A 174 6.97 5.31 -20.57
C LEU A 174 5.45 5.55 -20.55
N LYS A 175 4.80 5.59 -21.72
CA LYS A 175 3.36 5.94 -21.81
C LYS A 175 2.49 4.94 -21.04
N ILE A 176 2.71 3.64 -21.28
CA ILE A 176 1.97 2.58 -20.57
C ILE A 176 2.37 2.55 -19.10
N SER A 177 3.65 2.80 -18.77
CA SER A 177 4.10 2.88 -17.38
C SER A 177 3.37 4.00 -16.62
N ILE A 178 3.22 5.18 -17.22
CA ILE A 178 2.50 6.32 -16.63
C ILE A 178 1.01 6.01 -16.46
N LEU A 179 0.38 5.34 -17.43
CA LEU A 179 -1.01 4.91 -17.31
C LEU A 179 -1.23 4.01 -16.08
N PHE A 180 -0.39 2.98 -15.91
CA PHE A 180 -0.50 2.10 -14.74
C PHE A 180 -0.16 2.81 -13.43
N LEU A 181 0.77 3.77 -13.46
CA LEU A 181 1.07 4.56 -12.26
C LEU A 181 -0.10 5.51 -11.92
N ALA A 182 -0.83 6.04 -12.90
CA ALA A 182 -2.06 6.81 -12.69
C ALA A 182 -3.13 5.92 -12.04
N LEU A 183 -3.42 4.75 -12.62
CA LEU A 183 -4.37 3.79 -12.03
C LEU A 183 -3.99 3.42 -10.57
N SER A 184 -2.70 3.27 -10.29
CA SER A 184 -2.24 3.05 -8.91
C SER A 184 -2.51 4.26 -8.01
N THR A 185 -2.34 5.50 -8.52
CA THR A 185 -2.64 6.74 -7.79
C THR A 185 -4.14 6.89 -7.56
N GLY A 186 -4.96 6.47 -8.54
CA GLY A 186 -6.41 6.35 -8.43
C GLY A 186 -6.90 5.28 -7.45
N MET A 187 -6.01 4.41 -6.97
CA MET A 187 -6.26 3.54 -5.81
C MET A 187 -5.92 4.26 -4.50
N LYS A 188 -4.68 4.71 -4.37
CA LYS A 188 -4.13 5.46 -3.23
C LYS A 188 -3.05 6.43 -3.72
N TYR A 189 -3.07 7.66 -3.26
CA TYR A 189 -2.34 8.80 -3.84
C TYR A 189 -0.82 8.74 -3.75
N PHE A 190 -0.23 7.93 -2.86
CA PHE A 190 1.23 7.94 -2.62
C PHE A 190 2.08 7.53 -3.83
N SER A 191 1.54 6.74 -4.76
CA SER A 191 2.30 6.27 -5.93
C SER A 191 2.69 7.38 -6.90
N ILE A 192 2.04 8.56 -6.84
CA ILE A 192 2.45 9.78 -7.57
C ILE A 192 3.91 10.16 -7.27
N LEU A 193 4.39 9.86 -6.06
CA LEU A 193 5.77 10.14 -5.65
C LEU A 193 6.82 9.43 -6.51
N LEU A 194 6.45 8.36 -7.21
CA LEU A 194 7.35 7.59 -8.08
C LEU A 194 7.47 8.17 -9.49
N LEU A 195 6.51 9.00 -9.92
CA LEU A 195 6.39 9.48 -11.29
C LEU A 195 7.66 10.14 -11.85
N PRO A 196 8.25 11.17 -11.21
CA PRO A 196 9.40 11.87 -11.80
C PRO A 196 10.62 10.95 -11.91
N PHE A 197 10.79 9.98 -11.02
CA PHE A 197 11.90 9.02 -11.07
C PHE A 197 11.78 8.08 -12.27
N PHE A 198 10.58 7.67 -12.65
CA PHE A 198 10.34 6.85 -13.84
C PHE A 198 10.56 7.63 -15.13
N ILE A 199 10.14 8.91 -15.17
CA ILE A 199 10.38 9.80 -16.30
C ILE A 199 11.88 10.04 -16.48
N ILE A 200 12.60 10.39 -15.42
CA ILE A 200 14.05 10.63 -15.45
C ILE A 200 14.79 9.37 -15.90
N TYR A 201 14.40 8.19 -15.42
CA TYR A 201 15.00 6.93 -15.87
C TYR A 201 14.76 6.67 -17.36
N TYR A 202 13.58 6.95 -17.89
CA TYR A 202 13.30 6.78 -19.32
C TYR A 202 14.18 7.66 -20.18
N TYR A 203 14.40 8.92 -19.78
CA TYR A 203 15.24 9.88 -20.48
C TYR A 203 16.70 9.88 -19.97
N ARG A 204 17.19 8.78 -19.39
CA ARG A 204 18.52 8.65 -18.81
C ARG A 204 19.66 8.90 -19.80
N ASP A 205 19.46 8.59 -21.08
CA ASP A 205 20.49 8.75 -22.13
C ASP A 205 20.65 10.21 -22.57
N ASN A 206 19.67 11.06 -22.31
CA ASN A 206 19.79 12.49 -22.57
C ASN A 206 20.52 13.18 -21.42
N LYS A 207 21.72 13.75 -21.72
CA LYS A 207 22.58 14.37 -20.71
C LYS A 207 22.13 15.78 -20.31
N LYS A 208 21.21 16.43 -21.06
CA LYS A 208 20.73 17.78 -20.76
C LYS A 208 19.71 17.74 -19.62
N ILE A 209 20.06 18.33 -18.48
CA ILE A 209 19.22 18.39 -17.27
C ILE A 209 17.90 19.12 -17.57
N THR A 210 17.99 20.27 -18.29
CA THR A 210 16.82 21.05 -18.70
C THR A 210 15.82 20.21 -19.50
N TYR A 211 16.30 19.33 -20.39
CA TYR A 211 15.44 18.43 -21.15
C TYR A 211 14.70 17.44 -20.24
N ARG A 212 15.42 16.78 -19.30
CA ARG A 212 14.79 15.88 -18.33
C ARG A 212 13.75 16.60 -17.48
N PHE A 213 14.06 17.84 -17.06
CA PHE A 213 13.14 18.64 -16.25
C PHE A 213 11.87 19.00 -17.03
N ILE A 214 12.01 19.47 -18.28
CA ILE A 214 10.86 19.76 -19.16
C ILE A 214 10.01 18.50 -19.37
N LYS A 215 10.64 17.33 -19.55
CA LYS A 215 9.91 16.06 -19.68
C LYS A 215 9.15 15.69 -18.39
N CYS A 216 9.71 15.95 -17.22
CA CYS A 216 8.98 15.76 -15.96
C CYS A 216 7.73 16.66 -15.89
N ILE A 217 7.81 17.92 -16.33
CA ILE A 217 6.63 18.81 -16.39
C ILE A 217 5.61 18.30 -17.40
N GLN A 218 6.02 17.99 -18.66
CA GLN A 218 5.11 17.54 -19.71
C GLN A 218 4.35 16.28 -19.31
N TYR A 219 5.06 15.26 -18.82
CA TYR A 219 4.41 14.01 -18.38
C TYR A 219 3.70 14.17 -17.05
N GLY A 220 4.08 15.10 -16.19
CA GLY A 220 3.34 15.50 -15.01
C GLY A 220 1.95 16.05 -15.36
N ILE A 221 1.87 16.91 -16.39
CA ILE A 221 0.57 17.43 -16.88
C ILE A 221 -0.28 16.30 -17.46
N ILE A 222 0.30 15.40 -18.27
CA ILE A 222 -0.40 14.24 -18.82
C ILE A 222 -0.92 13.35 -17.68
N PHE A 223 -0.10 13.09 -16.68
CA PHE A 223 -0.47 12.29 -15.52
C PHE A 223 -1.61 12.92 -14.73
N LEU A 224 -1.54 14.23 -14.49
CA LEU A 224 -2.62 14.97 -13.85
C LEU A 224 -3.92 14.88 -14.66
N GLY A 225 -3.84 15.00 -15.99
CA GLY A 225 -4.99 14.79 -16.87
C GLY A 225 -5.60 13.39 -16.72
N LEU A 226 -4.79 12.33 -16.59
CA LEU A 226 -5.28 10.98 -16.33
C LEU A 226 -6.00 10.88 -14.98
N ILE A 227 -5.45 11.48 -13.92
CA ILE A 227 -6.11 11.50 -12.61
C ILE A 227 -7.44 12.27 -12.67
N LEU A 228 -7.50 13.41 -13.35
CA LEU A 228 -8.75 14.15 -13.53
C LEU A 228 -9.79 13.34 -14.30
N LEU A 229 -9.38 12.57 -15.33
CA LEU A 229 -10.25 11.66 -16.05
C LEU A 229 -10.86 10.57 -15.16
N GLU A 230 -10.08 10.03 -14.19
CA GLU A 230 -10.59 9.05 -13.22
C GLU A 230 -11.69 9.63 -12.34
N TYR A 231 -11.62 10.92 -12.01
CA TYR A 231 -12.62 11.61 -11.20
C TYR A 231 -13.88 12.02 -11.96
N LEU A 232 -13.92 12.01 -13.28
CA LEU A 232 -15.05 12.53 -14.08
C LEU A 232 -16.42 11.96 -13.66
N PHE A 233 -16.46 10.69 -13.25
CA PHE A 233 -17.71 10.02 -12.85
C PHE A 233 -18.19 10.38 -11.45
N TYR A 234 -17.31 10.95 -10.61
CA TYR A 234 -17.59 11.24 -9.21
C TYR A 234 -17.55 12.74 -8.89
N PHE A 235 -16.96 13.55 -9.76
CA PHE A 235 -16.75 14.97 -9.50
C PHE A 235 -18.07 15.76 -9.63
N GLN A 236 -18.46 16.43 -8.57
CA GLN A 236 -19.53 17.43 -8.56
C GLN A 236 -18.94 18.80 -8.21
N ASP A 237 -18.10 18.88 -7.18
CA ASP A 237 -17.38 20.07 -6.77
C ASP A 237 -16.09 19.72 -6.00
N TYR A 238 -15.39 20.72 -5.46
CA TYR A 238 -14.11 20.51 -4.75
C TYR A 238 -14.25 19.70 -3.45
N THR A 239 -15.45 19.50 -2.93
CA THR A 239 -15.68 18.73 -1.70
C THR A 239 -15.48 17.22 -1.91
N VAL A 240 -15.31 16.77 -3.15
CA VAL A 240 -14.90 15.40 -3.51
C VAL A 240 -13.64 14.94 -2.74
N LEU A 241 -12.81 15.89 -2.28
CA LEU A 241 -11.57 15.60 -1.53
C LEU A 241 -11.76 15.65 0.00
N ILE A 242 -12.96 15.96 0.51
CA ILE A 242 -13.23 16.10 1.95
C ILE A 242 -12.87 14.83 2.73
N GLY A 243 -13.18 13.65 2.21
CA GLY A 243 -12.83 12.39 2.85
C GLY A 243 -11.33 12.26 3.12
N ILE A 244 -10.49 12.67 2.17
CA ILE A 244 -9.03 12.65 2.31
C ILE A 244 -8.58 13.64 3.40
N ILE A 245 -9.13 14.86 3.40
CA ILE A 245 -8.81 15.90 4.38
C ILE A 245 -9.19 15.41 5.78
N THR A 246 -10.40 14.86 5.93
CA THR A 246 -10.90 14.32 7.20
C THR A 246 -10.02 13.17 7.71
N GLN A 247 -9.59 12.27 6.81
CA GLN A 247 -8.68 11.18 7.17
C GLN A 247 -7.36 11.69 7.73
N THR A 248 -6.85 12.81 7.22
CA THR A 248 -5.58 13.37 7.71
C THR A 248 -5.65 13.95 9.12
N SER A 249 -6.84 14.17 9.66
CA SER A 249 -7.06 14.61 11.05
C SER A 249 -7.26 13.46 12.04
N LYS A 250 -7.37 12.22 11.56
CA LYS A 250 -7.46 11.02 12.40
C LYS A 250 -6.06 10.45 12.66
N TYR A 251 -5.79 10.07 13.91
CA TYR A 251 -4.50 9.56 14.34
C TYR A 251 -4.67 8.17 14.96
N SER A 252 -3.99 7.17 14.40
CA SER A 252 -4.01 5.80 14.92
C SER A 252 -2.74 5.05 14.54
N LYS A 253 -2.20 4.26 15.46
CA LYS A 253 -1.03 3.39 15.28
C LYS A 253 0.21 4.10 14.69
N SER A 254 0.31 5.41 14.86
CA SER A 254 1.37 6.25 14.31
C SER A 254 2.19 6.91 15.42
N ILE A 255 3.33 7.52 15.06
CA ILE A 255 4.13 8.32 16.00
C ILE A 255 3.28 9.46 16.55
N TYR A 256 2.40 10.03 15.74
CA TYR A 256 1.51 11.13 16.12
C TYR A 256 0.47 10.69 17.17
N SER A 257 -0.16 9.52 17.01
CA SER A 257 -1.12 9.01 17.98
C SER A 257 -0.47 8.70 19.34
N ALA A 258 0.79 8.22 19.34
CA ALA A 258 1.53 7.99 20.58
C ALA A 258 1.83 9.29 21.37
N ILE A 259 1.97 10.42 20.68
CA ILE A 259 2.23 11.74 21.29
C ILE A 259 0.92 12.46 21.63
N LEU A 260 -0.15 12.22 20.88
CA LEU A 260 -1.46 12.88 21.02
C LEU A 260 -2.04 12.82 22.43
N LEU A 261 -1.79 11.71 23.14
CA LEU A 261 -2.19 11.51 24.53
C LEU A 261 -1.63 12.56 25.49
N LYS A 262 -0.52 13.23 25.12
CA LYS A 262 0.14 14.23 25.96
C LYS A 262 -0.24 15.67 25.59
N ASN A 263 -0.30 16.00 24.29
CA ASN A 263 -0.63 17.36 23.85
C ASN A 263 -1.03 17.38 22.36
N LYS A 264 -2.25 17.82 22.07
CA LYS A 264 -2.81 17.89 20.71
C LYS A 264 -2.12 18.94 19.83
N GLU A 265 -1.72 20.07 20.37
CA GLU A 265 -1.07 21.14 19.61
C GLU A 265 0.30 20.70 19.13
N ILE A 266 1.11 20.07 20.00
CA ILE A 266 2.42 19.53 19.64
C ILE A 266 2.32 18.53 18.49
N VAL A 267 1.26 17.73 18.42
CA VAL A 267 1.07 16.74 17.35
C VAL A 267 0.84 17.42 16.00
N VAL A 268 0.06 18.50 15.98
CA VAL A 268 -0.20 19.25 14.74
C VAL A 268 1.09 19.92 14.26
N GLU A 269 1.83 20.57 15.13
CA GLU A 269 3.12 21.19 14.81
C GLU A 269 4.14 20.17 14.31
N LEU A 270 4.30 19.05 15.03
CA LEU A 270 5.20 17.98 14.62
C LEU A 270 4.87 17.45 13.22
N ARG A 271 3.61 17.30 12.90
CA ARG A 271 3.17 16.87 11.58
C ARG A 271 3.62 17.84 10.48
N TYR A 272 3.46 19.14 10.68
CA TYR A 272 3.94 20.13 9.72
C TYR A 272 5.45 20.12 9.58
N ILE A 273 6.19 19.96 10.67
CA ILE A 273 7.65 19.83 10.66
C ILE A 273 8.07 18.59 9.85
N VAL A 274 7.46 17.42 10.12
CA VAL A 274 7.79 16.17 9.40
C VAL A 274 7.43 16.30 7.91
N LEU A 275 6.31 16.92 7.58
CA LEU A 275 5.92 17.18 6.19
C LEU A 275 6.93 18.08 5.48
N TYR A 276 7.37 19.16 6.14
CA TYR A 276 8.38 20.08 5.59
C TYR A 276 9.72 19.37 5.38
N VAL A 277 10.19 18.59 6.35
CA VAL A 277 11.42 17.79 6.24
C VAL A 277 11.32 16.77 5.10
N PHE A 278 10.13 16.16 4.92
CA PHE A 278 9.89 15.27 3.79
C PHE A 278 10.00 16.00 2.45
N TYR A 279 9.41 17.18 2.30
CA TYR A 279 9.52 17.97 1.08
C TYR A 279 10.99 18.32 0.74
N LEU A 280 11.75 18.78 1.73
CA LEU A 280 13.17 19.07 1.54
C LEU A 280 13.96 17.82 1.15
N TYR A 281 13.66 16.68 1.78
CA TYR A 281 14.27 15.40 1.44
C TYR A 281 13.86 14.95 0.03
N TYR A 282 12.61 15.08 -0.34
CA TYR A 282 12.12 14.73 -1.68
C TYR A 282 12.80 15.58 -2.77
N ILE A 283 12.87 16.89 -2.57
CA ILE A 283 13.59 17.82 -3.47
C ILE A 283 15.06 17.41 -3.58
N LYS A 284 15.73 17.13 -2.46
CA LYS A 284 17.12 16.63 -2.46
C LYS A 284 17.27 15.37 -3.32
N VAL A 285 16.42 14.36 -3.09
CA VAL A 285 16.49 13.08 -3.82
C VAL A 285 16.19 13.28 -5.31
N PHE A 286 15.24 14.15 -5.64
CA PHE A 286 14.91 14.53 -7.01
C PHE A 286 16.09 15.23 -7.70
N THR A 287 16.71 16.24 -7.07
CA THR A 287 17.87 16.94 -7.59
C THR A 287 19.06 16.00 -7.80
N GLU A 288 19.35 15.13 -6.83
CA GLU A 288 20.41 14.14 -6.97
C GLU A 288 20.23 13.26 -8.22
N ILE A 289 19.00 12.80 -8.52
CA ILE A 289 18.77 11.91 -9.66
C ILE A 289 18.75 12.66 -11.00
N ILE A 290 18.22 13.88 -11.03
CA ILE A 290 18.12 14.63 -12.28
C ILE A 290 19.51 15.11 -12.76
N PHE A 291 20.43 15.39 -11.81
CA PHE A 291 21.82 15.77 -12.08
C PHE A 291 22.74 14.55 -12.29
N GLU A 292 22.27 13.33 -11.98
CA GLU A 292 23.09 12.12 -12.15
C GLU A 292 23.47 11.92 -13.63
N LYS A 293 24.78 11.82 -13.92
CA LYS A 293 25.29 11.65 -15.31
C LYS A 293 25.00 10.25 -15.86
N ASN A 294 25.00 9.23 -14.99
CA ASN A 294 24.89 7.82 -15.33
C ASN A 294 23.77 7.14 -14.56
N ILE A 295 22.52 7.39 -14.97
CA ILE A 295 21.32 6.95 -14.26
C ILE A 295 21.12 5.45 -14.46
N LYS A 296 21.37 4.67 -13.40
CA LYS A 296 21.14 3.24 -13.38
C LYS A 296 19.81 2.95 -12.69
N TRP A 297 19.05 1.97 -13.18
CA TRP A 297 17.78 1.55 -12.57
C TRP A 297 17.90 1.27 -11.07
N ARG A 298 18.99 0.60 -10.66
CA ARG A 298 19.24 0.30 -9.25
C ARG A 298 19.29 1.56 -8.37
N ASN A 299 19.86 2.65 -8.88
CA ASN A 299 19.91 3.93 -8.14
C ASN A 299 18.52 4.57 -8.04
N VAL A 300 17.75 4.54 -9.14
CA VAL A 300 16.36 5.01 -9.17
C VAL A 300 15.53 4.27 -8.12
N ILE A 301 15.54 2.94 -8.14
CA ILE A 301 14.78 2.11 -7.20
C ILE A 301 15.23 2.32 -5.74
N LYS A 302 16.53 2.52 -5.50
CA LYS A 302 17.02 2.84 -4.14
C LYS A 302 16.42 4.16 -3.64
N LYS A 303 16.32 5.17 -4.49
CA LYS A 303 15.71 6.46 -4.17
C LYS A 303 14.20 6.33 -3.98
N CYS A 304 13.51 5.61 -4.85
CA CYS A 304 12.08 5.28 -4.67
C CYS A 304 11.81 4.57 -3.34
N ASN A 305 12.64 3.58 -2.97
CA ASN A 305 12.52 2.89 -1.68
C ASN A 305 12.62 3.86 -0.50
N ASN A 306 13.61 4.76 -0.53
CA ASN A 306 13.80 5.71 0.55
C ASN A 306 12.62 6.69 0.65
N ILE A 307 12.08 7.14 -0.48
CA ILE A 307 10.87 7.98 -0.52
C ILE A 307 9.67 7.24 0.07
N LEU A 308 9.42 5.99 -0.35
CA LEU A 308 8.31 5.20 0.18
C LEU A 308 8.43 4.94 1.68
N VAL A 309 9.63 4.61 2.17
CA VAL A 309 9.86 4.42 3.61
C VAL A 309 9.63 5.72 4.37
N PHE A 310 10.14 6.85 3.86
CA PHE A 310 9.94 8.14 4.54
C PHE A 310 8.46 8.57 4.48
N SER A 311 7.77 8.36 3.35
CA SER A 311 6.34 8.71 3.26
C SER A 311 5.47 7.97 4.27
N MET A 312 5.87 6.78 4.72
CA MET A 312 5.16 6.05 5.80
C MET A 312 5.21 6.81 7.14
N LEU A 313 6.24 7.62 7.38
CA LEU A 313 6.33 8.47 8.58
C LEU A 313 5.38 9.67 8.54
N LEU A 314 4.84 10.02 7.36
CA LEU A 314 3.84 11.08 7.19
C LEU A 314 2.42 10.63 7.52
N LEU A 315 2.21 9.32 7.59
CA LEU A 315 0.87 8.76 7.81
C LEU A 315 0.42 9.06 9.24
N THR A 316 -0.69 9.75 9.35
CA THR A 316 -1.35 10.00 10.63
C THR A 316 -2.01 8.74 11.18
N THR A 317 -2.41 7.85 10.28
CA THR A 317 -2.90 6.50 10.60
C THR A 317 -2.00 5.49 9.88
N PHE A 318 -1.17 4.77 10.63
CA PHE A 318 -0.33 3.71 10.09
C PHE A 318 -1.05 2.37 10.19
N GLN A 319 -0.98 1.59 9.13
CA GLN A 319 -1.51 0.23 9.11
C GLN A 319 -0.40 -0.74 8.67
N GLN A 320 -0.36 -1.92 9.30
CA GLN A 320 0.69 -2.91 9.05
C GLN A 320 0.72 -3.38 7.59
N TRP A 321 -0.41 -3.43 6.92
CA TRP A 321 -0.50 -3.83 5.53
C TRP A 321 0.11 -2.81 4.53
N TYR A 322 0.37 -1.56 4.92
CA TYR A 322 1.08 -0.62 4.04
C TYR A 322 2.51 -1.06 3.70
N LEU A 323 3.10 -1.94 4.50
CA LEU A 323 4.42 -2.50 4.22
C LEU A 323 4.48 -3.28 2.90
N ILE A 324 3.34 -3.72 2.34
CA ILE A 324 3.29 -4.39 1.03
C ILE A 324 3.84 -3.51 -0.10
N TRP A 325 3.74 -2.19 0.03
CA TRP A 325 4.24 -1.26 -0.98
C TRP A 325 5.74 -1.44 -1.23
N LEU A 326 6.51 -1.81 -0.20
CA LEU A 326 7.94 -2.06 -0.30
C LEU A 326 8.28 -3.37 -1.04
N PHE A 327 7.32 -4.29 -1.15
CA PHE A 327 7.52 -5.52 -1.91
C PHE A 327 7.54 -5.28 -3.43
N THR A 328 6.99 -4.18 -3.93
CA THR A 328 7.05 -3.80 -5.34
C THR A 328 8.49 -3.64 -5.86
N ILE A 329 9.43 -3.38 -4.96
CA ILE A 329 10.83 -3.11 -5.26
C ILE A 329 11.80 -4.07 -4.55
N ILE A 330 11.29 -5.14 -3.91
CA ILE A 330 12.07 -6.09 -3.11
C ILE A 330 13.18 -6.78 -3.92
N MET A 331 12.96 -6.99 -5.20
CA MET A 331 13.87 -7.71 -6.08
C MET A 331 15.21 -7.00 -6.34
N TRP A 332 15.32 -5.73 -5.98
CA TRP A 332 16.57 -4.96 -6.07
C TRP A 332 17.23 -4.72 -4.71
N GLN A 333 16.62 -5.22 -3.64
CA GLN A 333 17.18 -5.11 -2.30
C GLN A 333 18.20 -6.21 -2.02
N ASN A 334 19.13 -5.93 -1.12
CA ASN A 334 20.07 -6.96 -0.62
C ASN A 334 19.37 -7.83 0.44
N ASN A 335 19.96 -9.01 0.72
CA ASN A 335 19.39 -9.97 1.67
C ASN A 335 19.14 -9.37 3.07
N LYS A 336 20.00 -8.45 3.52
CA LYS A 336 19.84 -7.79 4.82
C LYS A 336 18.57 -6.93 4.88
N LYS A 337 18.26 -6.18 3.81
CA LYS A 337 17.03 -5.37 3.71
C LYS A 337 15.80 -6.24 3.54
N ILE A 338 15.90 -7.33 2.77
CA ILE A 338 14.82 -8.31 2.61
C ILE A 338 14.47 -8.92 3.96
N ASN A 339 15.46 -9.42 4.70
CA ASN A 339 15.23 -10.01 6.02
C ASN A 339 14.63 -9.00 7.01
N ARG A 340 15.05 -7.72 6.96
CA ARG A 340 14.45 -6.67 7.78
C ARG A 340 12.99 -6.41 7.42
N LEU A 341 12.67 -6.37 6.12
CA LEU A 341 11.28 -6.20 5.68
C LEU A 341 10.42 -7.37 6.14
N LEU A 342 10.88 -8.61 5.99
CA LEU A 342 10.17 -9.80 6.47
C LEU A 342 9.99 -9.79 7.99
N SER A 343 11.01 -9.42 8.73
CA SER A 343 10.91 -9.33 10.19
C SER A 343 9.91 -8.25 10.61
N ILE A 344 9.93 -7.08 9.98
CA ILE A 344 9.03 -5.99 10.36
C ILE A 344 7.58 -6.31 10.01
N THR A 345 7.30 -7.04 8.93
CA THR A 345 5.92 -7.48 8.63
C THR A 345 5.38 -8.40 9.71
N ILE A 346 6.17 -9.37 10.18
CA ILE A 346 5.77 -10.27 11.27
C ILE A 346 5.60 -9.50 12.58
N ILE A 347 6.52 -8.60 12.90
CA ILE A 347 6.50 -7.79 14.12
C ILE A 347 5.25 -6.91 14.17
N THR A 348 4.90 -6.27 13.05
CA THR A 348 3.72 -5.40 12.99
C THR A 348 2.42 -6.18 13.08
N GLU A 349 2.37 -7.43 12.54
CA GLU A 349 1.21 -8.30 12.72
C GLU A 349 1.04 -8.74 14.19
N LEU A 350 2.13 -9.13 14.85
CA LEU A 350 2.09 -9.46 16.28
C LEU A 350 1.67 -8.27 17.13
N ALA A 351 2.18 -7.08 16.83
CA ALA A 351 1.78 -5.85 17.52
C ALA A 351 0.30 -5.52 17.29
N ASN A 352 -0.20 -5.75 16.05
CA ASN A 352 -1.62 -5.58 15.74
C ASN A 352 -2.49 -6.60 16.49
N ALA A 353 -2.07 -7.85 16.59
CA ALA A 353 -2.79 -8.86 17.36
C ALA A 353 -2.90 -8.48 18.86
N ILE A 354 -1.83 -7.95 19.46
CA ILE A 354 -1.85 -7.44 20.84
C ILE A 354 -2.79 -6.24 20.96
N TYR A 355 -2.73 -5.33 19.99
CA TYR A 355 -3.61 -4.17 19.93
C TYR A 355 -5.10 -4.54 19.87
N MET A 356 -5.46 -5.52 19.04
CA MET A 356 -6.84 -6.00 18.89
C MET A 356 -7.36 -6.72 20.12
N TYR A 357 -6.51 -7.43 20.86
CA TYR A 357 -6.89 -8.17 22.06
C TYR A 357 -7.32 -7.25 23.21
N LYS A 358 -6.82 -6.01 23.23
CA LYS A 358 -7.00 -5.10 24.36
C LYS A 358 -7.96 -3.94 24.04
N SER A 359 -9.13 -4.08 23.64
CA SER A 359 -10.23 -3.16 23.23
C SER A 359 -10.24 -1.66 23.61
N GLU A 360 -9.23 -1.10 24.29
CA GLU A 360 -9.12 0.31 24.64
C GLU A 360 -8.13 1.04 23.72
N TRP A 361 -8.61 1.69 22.68
CA TRP A 361 -7.90 2.20 21.50
C TRP A 361 -6.78 3.22 21.77
N TYR A 362 -6.86 4.06 22.80
CA TYR A 362 -5.96 5.19 22.97
C TYR A 362 -4.66 4.89 23.75
N ILE A 363 -4.74 4.05 24.77
CA ILE A 363 -3.57 3.70 25.59
C ILE A 363 -2.58 2.82 24.83
N TYR A 364 -3.07 2.09 23.82
CA TYR A 364 -2.31 1.06 23.12
C TYR A 364 -1.56 1.53 21.88
N ASP A 365 -1.90 2.71 21.30
CA ASP A 365 -1.14 3.27 20.18
C ASP A 365 0.34 3.50 20.57
N GLY A 366 0.59 3.98 21.77
CA GLY A 366 1.94 4.10 22.31
C GLY A 366 2.64 2.76 22.49
N ILE A 367 1.93 1.75 23.03
CA ILE A 367 2.44 0.39 23.21
C ILE A 367 2.72 -0.24 21.85
N PHE A 368 1.82 -0.08 20.86
CA PHE A 368 2.02 -0.56 19.51
C PHE A 368 3.30 -0.01 18.88
N VAL A 369 3.50 1.31 18.92
CA VAL A 369 4.69 1.98 18.38
C VAL A 369 5.94 1.55 19.14
N MET A 370 5.90 1.51 20.47
CA MET A 370 7.04 1.07 21.30
C MET A 370 7.38 -0.39 21.05
N THR A 371 6.39 -1.27 20.89
CA THR A 371 6.61 -2.67 20.56
C THR A 371 7.34 -2.82 19.23
N ILE A 372 6.92 -2.08 18.20
CA ILE A 372 7.62 -2.05 16.90
C ILE A 372 9.05 -1.57 17.07
N ILE A 373 9.28 -0.47 17.78
CA ILE A 373 10.61 0.09 17.98
C ILE A 373 11.50 -0.90 18.75
N CYS A 374 11.02 -1.46 19.85
CA CYS A 374 11.80 -2.42 20.66
C CYS A 374 12.16 -3.68 19.86
N LEU A 375 11.20 -4.27 19.16
CA LEU A 375 11.42 -5.47 18.37
C LEU A 375 12.33 -5.18 17.16
N PHE A 376 12.22 -3.99 16.56
CA PHE A 376 13.12 -3.57 15.49
C PHE A 376 14.55 -3.40 15.97
N ILE A 377 14.75 -2.79 17.15
CA ILE A 377 16.07 -2.66 17.81
C ILE A 377 16.64 -4.05 18.12
N LEU A 378 15.85 -4.94 18.74
CA LEU A 378 16.25 -6.31 19.03
C LEU A 378 16.68 -7.06 17.75
N ASN A 379 15.95 -6.90 16.66
CA ASN A 379 16.30 -7.49 15.36
C ASN A 379 17.66 -6.99 14.85
N ILE A 380 17.93 -5.68 14.97
CA ILE A 380 19.24 -5.12 14.59
C ILE A 380 20.37 -5.72 15.44
N PHE A 381 20.18 -5.83 16.76
CA PHE A 381 21.17 -6.43 17.66
C PHE A 381 21.41 -7.90 17.34
N THR A 382 20.37 -8.69 17.20
CA THR A 382 20.46 -10.11 16.85
C THR A 382 21.19 -10.32 15.53
N GLN A 383 20.91 -9.51 14.52
CA GLN A 383 21.62 -9.60 13.24
C GLN A 383 23.10 -9.22 13.33
N LYS A 384 23.48 -8.26 14.19
CA LYS A 384 24.89 -7.93 14.44
C LYS A 384 25.61 -9.09 15.12
N ILE A 385 25.01 -9.68 16.14
CA ILE A 385 25.57 -10.85 16.85
C ILE A 385 25.81 -12.01 15.87
N LEU A 386 24.79 -12.37 15.07
CA LEU A 386 24.91 -13.45 14.07
C LEU A 386 25.98 -13.16 12.99
N GLN A 387 26.20 -11.90 12.63
CA GLN A 387 27.24 -11.52 11.68
C GLN A 387 28.63 -11.68 12.29
N ASN A 388 28.82 -11.34 13.57
CA ASN A 388 30.08 -11.52 14.29
C ASN A 388 30.41 -13.01 14.40
N PHE A 389 29.47 -13.85 14.84
CA PHE A 389 29.66 -15.31 14.89
C PHE A 389 30.06 -15.92 13.53
N ARG A 390 29.42 -15.48 12.42
CA ARG A 390 29.78 -15.95 11.08
C ARG A 390 31.16 -15.48 10.61
N LYS A 391 31.60 -14.33 11.10
CA LYS A 391 32.94 -13.81 10.82
C LYS A 391 34.00 -14.62 11.57
N GLU A 392 33.79 -14.86 12.86
CA GLU A 392 34.66 -15.70 13.71
C GLU A 392 34.82 -17.11 13.14
N GLN A 393 33.73 -17.77 12.75
CA GLN A 393 33.79 -19.10 12.10
C GLN A 393 34.54 -19.11 10.76
N LYS A 394 34.52 -18.00 10.00
CA LYS A 394 35.29 -17.88 8.75
C LYS A 394 36.77 -17.66 9.01
N ASP A 395 37.09 -16.92 10.04
CA ASP A 395 38.48 -16.63 10.44
C ASP A 395 39.14 -17.88 11.07
N GLU A 396 38.41 -18.64 11.90
CA GLU A 396 38.85 -19.96 12.40
C GLU A 396 39.08 -20.99 11.28
N LYS A 397 38.23 -21.00 10.23
CA LYS A 397 38.45 -21.91 9.06
C LYS A 397 39.67 -21.50 8.23
N LYS A 398 40.00 -20.20 8.18
CA LYS A 398 41.22 -19.71 7.49
C LYS A 398 42.50 -19.99 8.26
N GLN A 399 42.45 -20.11 9.59
CA GLN A 399 43.60 -20.46 10.41
C GLN A 399 43.88 -21.98 10.44
N LYS A 400 42.93 -22.80 10.02
CA LYS A 400 43.08 -24.28 9.97
C LYS A 400 43.51 -24.84 8.58
N VAL A 401 43.69 -23.95 7.61
CA VAL A 401 44.22 -24.23 6.25
C VAL A 401 45.60 -23.56 6.14
#